data_59955a384d97fd76ac4ccde6327bd621
#
_entry.id   59955a384d97fd76ac4ccde6327bd621
#
_cell.length_a   1.000
_cell.length_b   1.000
_cell.length_c   1.000
_cell.angle_alpha   90.00
_cell.angle_beta   90.00
_cell.angle_gamma   90.00
#
_symmetry.space_group_name_H-M   'P 1'
#
loop_
_entity.id
_entity.type
_entity.pdbx_description
1 polymer ?
#
loop_
_entity_poly.entity_id
_entity_poly.type
_entity_poly.pdbx_seq_one_letter_code
_entity_poly.pdbx_strand_id
1 'polypeptide(L)'
;FNNNSKFSNPGLIENDEVIFNNDLSVQLQKKFDKQISMVTGRGKESVSYSLKHLLEKFDLKNSVFLEDESRDLAKPNPQALVNSITGMNSKSCLYVGDSMEDFIMAKKATILGHKTTFCGIIGTSKNPEEKLKLFEQNEAILVIDSINLLPKVLNLE
;
A
#
# COMPACT_ATOMS: atom_id res chain seq x y z
N PHE A 1 7.95 -13.69 -14.12
CA PHE A 1 8.85 -14.79 -13.72
C PHE A 1 9.31 -15.52 -14.99
N ASN A 2 10.55 -15.32 -15.41
CA ASN A 2 11.11 -16.08 -16.50
C ASN A 2 11.30 -17.53 -16.02
N ASN A 3 10.60 -18.47 -16.62
CA ASN A 3 10.77 -19.92 -16.41
C ASN A 3 12.19 -20.46 -16.74
N ASN A 4 13.13 -19.58 -17.04
CA ASN A 4 14.54 -19.85 -17.30
C ASN A 4 15.44 -19.46 -16.12
N SER A 5 14.97 -19.63 -14.86
CA SER A 5 15.89 -19.41 -13.73
C SER A 5 17.00 -20.45 -13.79
N LYS A 6 18.24 -19.99 -13.93
CA LYS A 6 19.46 -20.81 -13.84
C LYS A 6 19.69 -21.36 -12.42
N PHE A 7 18.79 -21.08 -11.50
CA PHE A 7 18.90 -21.43 -10.09
C PHE A 7 17.80 -22.43 -9.72
N SER A 8 18.19 -23.52 -9.11
CA SER A 8 17.28 -24.56 -8.60
C SER A 8 16.67 -24.20 -7.22
N ASN A 9 17.15 -23.13 -6.58
CA ASN A 9 16.66 -22.71 -5.28
C ASN A 9 15.39 -21.86 -5.39
N PRO A 10 14.47 -21.95 -4.40
CA PRO A 10 13.32 -21.08 -4.31
C PRO A 10 13.71 -19.61 -4.38
N GLY A 11 12.91 -18.79 -5.06
CA GLY A 11 13.16 -17.35 -5.13
C GLY A 11 12.92 -16.68 -3.77
N LEU A 12 13.56 -15.53 -3.53
CA LEU A 12 13.39 -14.76 -2.28
C LEU A 12 11.92 -14.43 -1.97
N ILE A 13 11.08 -14.36 -2.98
CA ILE A 13 9.63 -14.10 -2.84
C ILE A 13 8.90 -15.18 -2.03
N GLU A 14 9.46 -16.39 -1.94
CA GLU A 14 8.87 -17.47 -1.12
C GLU A 14 9.02 -17.22 0.38
N ASN A 15 9.93 -16.31 0.76
CA ASN A 15 10.13 -15.88 2.14
C ASN A 15 9.27 -14.66 2.52
N ASP A 16 8.45 -14.15 1.59
CA ASP A 16 7.55 -13.03 1.87
C ASP A 16 6.44 -13.48 2.82
N GLU A 17 6.30 -12.79 3.94
CA GLU A 17 5.20 -12.95 4.87
C GLU A 17 4.06 -11.99 4.51
N VAL A 18 2.85 -12.53 4.32
CA VAL A 18 1.66 -11.74 4.04
C VAL A 18 1.02 -11.28 5.35
N ILE A 19 1.22 -10.01 5.70
CA ILE A 19 0.65 -9.40 6.91
C ILE A 19 -0.85 -9.12 6.74
N PHE A 20 -1.28 -8.77 5.53
CA PHE A 20 -2.68 -8.54 5.18
C PHE A 20 -3.45 -9.85 5.19
N ASN A 21 -4.22 -10.09 6.26
CA ASN A 21 -4.94 -11.35 6.46
C ASN A 21 -6.41 -11.30 5.98
N ASN A 22 -7.07 -12.46 5.98
CA ASN A 22 -8.44 -12.55 5.52
C ASN A 22 -9.43 -11.79 6.41
N ASP A 23 -9.24 -11.77 7.73
CA ASP A 23 -10.15 -11.09 8.67
C ASP A 23 -10.11 -9.57 8.44
N LEU A 24 -8.92 -9.00 8.31
CA LEU A 24 -8.73 -7.60 7.93
C LEU A 24 -9.42 -7.30 6.60
N SER A 25 -9.22 -8.16 5.60
CA SER A 25 -9.82 -7.98 4.27
C SER A 25 -11.34 -7.94 4.31
N VAL A 26 -11.97 -8.83 5.09
CA VAL A 26 -13.43 -8.90 5.27
C VAL A 26 -13.96 -7.64 5.96
N GLN A 27 -13.29 -7.16 7.01
CA GLN A 27 -13.71 -5.95 7.72
C GLN A 27 -13.60 -4.71 6.82
N LEU A 28 -12.52 -4.57 6.08
CA LEU A 28 -12.34 -3.47 5.14
C LEU A 28 -13.37 -3.52 4.01
N GLN A 29 -13.65 -4.70 3.46
CA GLN A 29 -14.67 -4.85 2.42
C GLN A 29 -16.08 -4.48 2.89
N LYS A 30 -16.46 -4.83 4.11
CA LYS A 30 -17.75 -4.42 4.69
C LYS A 30 -17.93 -2.90 4.71
N LYS A 31 -16.85 -2.15 4.88
CA LYS A 31 -16.88 -0.69 4.98
C LYS A 31 -16.71 0.00 3.64
N PHE A 32 -15.80 -0.48 2.84
CA PHE A 32 -15.34 0.21 1.63
C PHE A 32 -15.74 -0.48 0.33
N ASP A 33 -16.34 -1.69 0.41
CA ASP A 33 -16.69 -2.52 -0.74
C ASP A 33 -15.48 -2.68 -1.69
N LYS A 34 -15.61 -2.26 -2.94
CA LYS A 34 -14.54 -2.31 -3.94
C LYS A 34 -13.63 -1.09 -3.95
N GLN A 35 -13.77 -0.16 -3.01
CA GLN A 35 -12.92 1.03 -2.92
C GLN A 35 -11.62 0.74 -2.13
N ILE A 36 -10.99 -0.37 -2.43
CA ILE A 36 -9.70 -0.78 -1.87
C ILE A 36 -8.77 -1.10 -3.02
N SER A 37 -7.72 -0.31 -3.22
CA SER A 37 -6.75 -0.49 -4.29
C SER A 37 -5.32 -0.51 -3.76
N MET A 38 -4.37 -0.85 -4.62
CA MET A 38 -2.95 -0.85 -4.30
C MET A 38 -2.20 0.14 -5.18
N VAL A 39 -1.25 0.86 -4.59
CA VAL A 39 -0.19 1.58 -5.30
C VAL A 39 1.13 1.08 -4.73
N THR A 40 1.76 0.18 -5.44
CA THR A 40 2.93 -0.56 -4.95
C THR A 40 4.11 -0.47 -5.89
N GLY A 41 5.33 -0.47 -5.35
CA GLY A 41 6.57 -0.56 -6.12
C GLY A 41 6.76 -1.90 -6.84
N ARG A 42 6.01 -2.94 -6.45
CA ARG A 42 6.11 -4.29 -7.02
C ARG A 42 5.30 -4.40 -8.32
N GLY A 43 5.70 -5.35 -9.18
CA GLY A 43 4.93 -5.73 -10.36
C GLY A 43 3.73 -6.60 -10.02
N LYS A 44 2.75 -6.62 -10.91
CA LYS A 44 1.48 -7.35 -10.74
C LYS A 44 1.70 -8.85 -10.54
N GLU A 45 2.62 -9.46 -11.28
CA GLU A 45 2.92 -10.90 -11.14
C GLU A 45 3.45 -11.23 -9.75
N SER A 46 4.39 -10.42 -9.25
CA SER A 46 4.97 -10.58 -7.91
C SER A 46 3.92 -10.44 -6.81
N VAL A 47 3.04 -9.44 -6.91
CA VAL A 47 1.95 -9.24 -5.96
C VAL A 47 0.93 -10.38 -6.03
N SER A 48 0.59 -10.85 -7.24
CA SER A 48 -0.32 -11.98 -7.43
C SER A 48 0.21 -13.26 -6.77
N TYR A 49 1.51 -13.50 -6.89
CA TYR A 49 2.15 -14.64 -6.25
C TYR A 49 2.07 -14.58 -4.72
N SER A 50 2.35 -13.41 -4.13
CA SER A 50 2.35 -13.23 -2.68
C SER A 50 0.94 -13.22 -2.09
N LEU A 51 -0.01 -12.48 -2.67
CA LEU A 51 -1.35 -12.31 -2.11
C LEU A 51 -2.32 -13.45 -2.46
N LYS A 52 -2.08 -14.17 -3.57
CA LYS A 52 -2.94 -15.30 -4.00
C LYS A 52 -4.42 -14.90 -4.03
N HIS A 53 -5.27 -15.64 -3.31
CA HIS A 53 -6.71 -15.39 -3.23
C HIS A 53 -7.08 -14.04 -2.60
N LEU A 54 -6.20 -13.43 -1.81
CA LEU A 54 -6.45 -12.10 -1.23
C LEU A 54 -6.42 -10.98 -2.27
N LEU A 55 -5.82 -11.23 -3.44
CA LEU A 55 -5.73 -10.23 -4.51
C LEU A 55 -7.12 -9.79 -5.02
N GLU A 56 -8.10 -10.70 -5.06
CA GLU A 56 -9.49 -10.39 -5.48
C GLU A 56 -10.25 -9.45 -4.53
N LYS A 57 -9.69 -9.19 -3.36
CA LYS A 57 -10.23 -8.23 -2.40
C LYS A 57 -9.95 -6.77 -2.79
N PHE A 58 -9.11 -6.56 -3.77
CA PHE A 58 -8.70 -5.24 -4.25
C PHE A 58 -9.33 -4.90 -5.61
N ASP A 59 -9.59 -3.63 -5.81
CA ASP A 59 -9.93 -3.09 -7.14
C ASP A 59 -8.66 -3.06 -8.01
N LEU A 60 -8.43 -4.14 -8.75
CA LEU A 60 -7.25 -4.30 -9.59
C LEU A 60 -7.25 -3.36 -10.80
N LYS A 61 -8.43 -2.90 -11.23
CA LYS A 61 -8.55 -1.96 -12.34
C LYS A 61 -7.96 -0.60 -11.99
N ASN A 62 -8.11 -0.19 -10.73
CA ASN A 62 -7.63 1.08 -10.21
C ASN A 62 -6.39 0.93 -9.32
N SER A 63 -5.81 -0.26 -9.27
CA SER A 63 -4.50 -0.50 -8.65
C SER A 63 -3.37 -0.19 -9.62
N VAL A 64 -2.24 0.30 -9.09
CA VAL A 64 -1.04 0.66 -9.88
C VAL A 64 0.14 -0.15 -9.38
N PHE A 65 0.77 -0.88 -10.29
CA PHE A 65 1.94 -1.73 -10.07
C PHE A 65 3.14 -1.07 -10.75
N LEU A 66 3.92 -0.31 -9.98
CA LEU A 66 4.91 0.63 -10.52
C LEU A 66 6.07 -0.03 -11.26
N GLU A 67 6.38 -1.31 -10.98
CA GLU A 67 7.38 -2.06 -11.75
C GLU A 67 6.93 -2.30 -13.20
N ASP A 68 5.62 -2.34 -13.45
CA ASP A 68 5.02 -2.56 -14.77
C ASP A 68 4.75 -1.23 -15.51
N GLU A 69 5.02 -0.10 -14.87
CA GLU A 69 4.73 1.25 -15.38
C GLU A 69 6.03 1.97 -15.79
N SER A 70 5.84 3.15 -16.42
CA SER A 70 6.97 4.04 -16.70
C SER A 70 7.66 4.51 -15.42
N ARG A 71 8.99 4.60 -15.44
CA ARG A 71 9.80 5.03 -14.30
C ARG A 71 9.45 6.43 -13.76
N ASP A 72 8.86 7.27 -14.60
CA ASP A 72 8.43 8.62 -14.18
C ASP A 72 7.32 8.56 -13.13
N LEU A 73 6.56 7.46 -13.06
CA LEU A 73 5.51 7.25 -12.06
C LEU A 73 6.04 6.73 -10.73
N ALA A 74 7.34 6.44 -10.63
CA ALA A 74 7.93 5.93 -9.41
C ALA A 74 7.71 6.88 -8.21
N LYS A 75 7.51 6.31 -7.03
CA LYS A 75 7.42 7.06 -5.78
C LYS A 75 8.67 7.94 -5.61
N PRO A 76 8.54 9.16 -5.14
CA PRO A 76 7.38 9.81 -4.53
C PRO A 76 6.54 10.66 -5.53
N ASN A 77 6.45 10.29 -6.82
CA ASN A 77 5.55 10.95 -7.76
C ASN A 77 4.10 10.66 -7.37
N PRO A 78 3.22 11.68 -7.19
CA PRO A 78 1.83 11.48 -6.76
C PRO A 78 0.92 10.88 -7.82
N GLN A 79 1.33 10.88 -9.10
CA GLN A 79 0.44 10.58 -10.22
C GLN A 79 -0.17 9.17 -10.13
N ALA A 80 0.60 8.17 -9.70
CA ALA A 80 0.08 6.82 -9.51
C ALA A 80 -1.06 6.76 -8.48
N LEU A 81 -0.90 7.46 -7.36
CA LEU A 81 -1.93 7.55 -6.32
C LEU A 81 -3.14 8.36 -6.79
N VAL A 82 -2.91 9.48 -7.49
CA VAL A 82 -3.97 10.31 -8.08
C VAL A 82 -4.79 9.52 -9.10
N ASN A 83 -4.14 8.74 -9.95
CA ASN A 83 -4.82 7.88 -10.94
C ASN A 83 -5.72 6.87 -10.24
N SER A 84 -5.24 6.23 -9.17
CA SER A 84 -6.02 5.28 -8.38
C SER A 84 -7.23 5.93 -7.72
N ILE A 85 -7.05 7.06 -7.01
CA ILE A 85 -8.13 7.81 -6.35
C ILE A 85 -9.20 8.25 -7.35
N THR A 86 -8.77 8.80 -8.49
CA THR A 86 -9.66 9.28 -9.55
C THR A 86 -10.41 8.14 -10.21
N GLY A 87 -9.73 7.04 -10.52
CA GLY A 87 -10.33 5.85 -11.13
C GLY A 87 -11.41 5.22 -10.24
N MET A 88 -11.23 5.24 -8.93
CA MET A 88 -12.24 4.81 -7.96
C MET A 88 -13.33 5.85 -7.70
N ASN A 89 -13.26 7.04 -8.29
CA ASN A 89 -14.14 8.17 -8.02
C ASN A 89 -14.26 8.50 -6.52
N SER A 90 -13.16 8.40 -5.80
CA SER A 90 -13.11 8.60 -4.35
C SER A 90 -12.94 10.07 -3.99
N LYS A 91 -13.73 10.57 -3.02
CA LYS A 91 -13.65 11.96 -2.53
C LYS A 91 -12.52 12.17 -1.52
N SER A 92 -12.09 11.10 -0.86
CA SER A 92 -10.98 11.09 0.10
C SER A 92 -10.33 9.72 0.11
N CYS A 93 -9.05 9.68 0.48
CA CYS A 93 -8.25 8.47 0.52
C CYS A 93 -7.54 8.35 1.87
N LEU A 94 -7.52 7.15 2.44
CA LEU A 94 -6.54 6.75 3.43
C LEU A 94 -5.46 5.96 2.69
N TYR A 95 -4.26 6.51 2.61
CA TYR A 95 -3.13 5.85 2.00
C TYR A 95 -2.23 5.24 3.08
N VAL A 96 -2.11 3.91 3.06
CA VAL A 96 -1.33 3.14 4.03
C VAL A 96 0.00 2.75 3.41
N GLY A 97 1.09 3.14 4.04
CA GLY A 97 2.44 2.89 3.53
C GLY A 97 3.48 2.83 4.65
N ASP A 98 4.68 2.36 4.32
CA ASP A 98 5.73 2.16 5.31
C ASP A 98 7.01 2.95 5.00
N SER A 99 7.03 3.77 3.97
CA SER A 99 8.19 4.56 3.56
C SER A 99 7.93 6.07 3.57
N MET A 100 9.01 6.86 3.63
CA MET A 100 8.92 8.31 3.44
C MET A 100 8.50 8.68 2.01
N GLU A 101 8.78 7.85 1.03
CA GLU A 101 8.31 8.06 -0.34
C GLU A 101 6.78 7.95 -0.42
N ASP A 102 6.18 7.01 0.33
CA ASP A 102 4.73 6.88 0.47
C ASP A 102 4.12 8.13 1.11
N PHE A 103 4.72 8.60 2.20
CA PHE A 103 4.28 9.81 2.90
C PHE A 103 4.32 11.03 1.97
N ILE A 104 5.45 11.25 1.28
CA ILE A 104 5.62 12.38 0.36
C ILE A 104 4.64 12.28 -0.81
N MET A 105 4.40 11.08 -1.33
CA MET A 105 3.43 10.84 -2.40
C MET A 105 2.00 11.23 -1.96
N ALA A 106 1.58 10.83 -0.76
CA ALA A 106 0.29 11.17 -0.18
C ALA A 106 0.14 12.70 0.06
N LYS A 107 1.19 13.33 0.59
CA LYS A 107 1.23 14.79 0.81
C LYS A 107 1.11 15.55 -0.51
N LYS A 108 1.84 15.13 -1.55
CA LYS A 108 1.75 15.73 -2.89
C LYS A 108 0.36 15.51 -3.53
N ALA A 109 -0.26 14.34 -3.38
CA ALA A 109 -1.62 14.11 -3.86
C ALA A 109 -2.62 15.07 -3.21
N THR A 110 -2.46 15.36 -1.92
CA THR A 110 -3.29 16.36 -1.21
C THR A 110 -3.08 17.76 -1.77
N ILE A 111 -1.85 18.16 -2.06
CA ILE A 111 -1.54 19.46 -2.69
C ILE A 111 -2.21 19.60 -4.06
N LEU A 112 -2.31 18.49 -4.81
CA LEU A 112 -3.01 18.45 -6.10
C LEU A 112 -4.55 18.43 -5.98
N GLY A 113 -5.11 18.55 -4.78
CA GLY A 113 -6.56 18.63 -4.54
C GLY A 113 -7.22 17.28 -4.21
N HIS A 114 -6.45 16.19 -4.10
CA HIS A 114 -6.96 14.87 -3.71
C HIS A 114 -6.80 14.67 -2.21
N LYS A 115 -7.87 14.87 -1.43
CA LYS A 115 -7.84 14.74 0.03
C LYS A 115 -7.33 13.36 0.44
N THR A 116 -6.06 13.29 0.86
CA THR A 116 -5.36 12.06 1.21
C THR A 116 -4.81 12.14 2.62
N THR A 117 -5.18 11.20 3.47
CA THR A 117 -4.58 11.01 4.79
C THR A 117 -3.57 9.87 4.70
N PHE A 118 -2.35 10.11 5.13
CA PHE A 118 -1.32 9.06 5.22
C PHE A 118 -1.43 8.32 6.55
N CYS A 119 -1.33 6.99 6.50
CA CYS A 119 -1.19 6.11 7.65
C CYS A 119 0.15 5.37 7.55
N GLY A 120 1.10 5.72 8.40
CA GLY A 120 2.41 5.10 8.43
C GLY A 120 2.39 3.75 9.15
N ILE A 121 3.06 2.74 8.60
CA ILE A 121 3.31 1.44 9.23
C ILE A 121 4.78 1.37 9.68
N ILE A 122 5.02 1.08 10.95
CA ILE A 122 6.38 1.03 11.50
C ILE A 122 6.85 -0.38 11.86
N GLY A 123 5.95 -1.31 12.20
CA GLY A 123 6.30 -2.63 12.72
C GLY A 123 7.03 -3.54 11.72
N THR A 124 7.03 -3.22 10.43
CA THR A 124 7.84 -3.91 9.40
C THR A 124 9.28 -3.43 9.34
N SER A 125 9.61 -2.34 10.04
CA SER A 125 10.96 -1.76 10.05
C SER A 125 11.90 -2.55 10.95
N LYS A 126 13.19 -2.57 10.58
CA LYS A 126 14.27 -3.04 11.47
C LYS A 126 14.45 -2.12 12.68
N ASN A 127 14.13 -0.83 12.53
CA ASN A 127 14.22 0.20 13.58
C ASN A 127 12.88 0.96 13.67
N PRO A 128 11.84 0.38 14.31
CA PRO A 128 10.52 1.02 14.38
C PRO A 128 10.51 2.38 15.07
N GLU A 129 11.31 2.54 16.15
CA GLU A 129 11.41 3.80 16.90
C GLU A 129 12.02 4.94 16.06
N GLU A 130 13.03 4.63 15.28
CA GLU A 130 13.64 5.61 14.37
C GLU A 130 12.67 6.01 13.25
N LYS A 131 11.96 5.04 12.69
CA LYS A 131 10.92 5.28 11.69
C LYS A 131 9.78 6.12 12.27
N LEU A 132 9.34 5.85 13.49
CA LEU A 132 8.32 6.65 14.18
C LEU A 132 8.76 8.10 14.30
N LYS A 133 9.95 8.34 14.83
CA LYS A 133 10.53 9.70 14.95
C LYS A 133 10.59 10.43 13.62
N LEU A 134 10.96 9.71 12.54
CA LEU A 134 11.03 10.28 11.20
C LEU A 134 9.64 10.72 10.72
N PHE A 135 8.60 9.92 10.92
CA PHE A 135 7.23 10.27 10.57
C PHE A 135 6.71 11.44 11.42
N GLU A 136 6.98 11.44 12.73
CA GLU A 136 6.59 12.54 13.63
C GLU A 136 7.25 13.86 13.25
N GLN A 137 8.55 13.87 12.96
CA GLN A 137 9.29 15.06 12.50
C GLN A 137 8.76 15.64 11.19
N ASN A 138 8.12 14.82 10.36
CA ASN A 138 7.49 15.23 9.12
C ASN A 138 5.97 15.45 9.24
N GLU A 139 5.44 15.48 10.47
CA GLU A 139 4.03 15.77 10.78
C GLU A 139 3.05 14.70 10.26
N ALA A 140 3.46 13.44 10.20
CA ALA A 140 2.53 12.35 9.94
C ALA A 140 1.56 12.21 11.11
N ILE A 141 0.27 12.40 10.84
CA ILE A 141 -0.78 12.46 11.88
C ILE A 141 -1.29 11.10 12.32
N LEU A 142 -1.00 10.05 11.57
CA LEU A 142 -1.44 8.69 11.86
C LEU A 142 -0.29 7.71 11.59
N VAL A 143 0.14 7.05 12.64
CA VAL A 143 1.18 6.00 12.57
C VAL A 143 0.73 4.84 13.43
N ILE A 144 0.79 3.63 12.88
CA ILE A 144 0.42 2.40 13.58
C ILE A 144 1.51 1.35 13.42
N ASP A 145 1.56 0.41 14.33
CA ASP A 145 2.56 -0.65 14.31
C ASP A 145 2.30 -1.64 13.17
N SER A 146 1.06 -2.05 12.98
CA SER A 146 0.67 -3.03 11.96
C SER A 146 -0.60 -2.61 11.22
N ILE A 147 -0.69 -2.96 9.94
CA ILE A 147 -1.91 -2.78 9.13
C ILE A 147 -3.13 -3.46 9.78
N ASN A 148 -2.93 -4.50 10.58
CA ASN A 148 -3.99 -5.20 11.30
C ASN A 148 -4.65 -4.35 12.39
N LEU A 149 -4.11 -3.18 12.71
CA LEU A 149 -4.73 -2.20 13.61
C LEU A 149 -5.69 -1.24 12.90
N LEU A 150 -5.79 -1.29 11.57
CA LEU A 150 -6.72 -0.44 10.82
C LEU A 150 -8.19 -0.55 11.27
N PRO A 151 -8.75 -1.74 11.57
CA PRO A 151 -10.13 -1.85 12.03
C PRO A 151 -10.40 -0.99 13.27
N LYS A 152 -9.47 -1.00 14.23
CA LYS A 152 -9.56 -0.19 15.44
C LYS A 152 -9.51 1.32 15.14
N VAL A 153 -8.56 1.73 14.27
CA VAL A 153 -8.39 3.13 13.86
C VAL A 153 -9.62 3.65 13.10
N LEU A 154 -10.24 2.79 12.31
CA LEU A 154 -11.40 3.11 11.48
C LEU A 154 -12.76 2.86 12.17
N ASN A 155 -12.76 2.43 13.43
CA ASN A 155 -13.96 2.05 14.19
C ASN A 155 -14.82 1.01 13.44
N LEU A 156 -14.19 -0.07 12.97
CA LEU A 156 -14.83 -1.18 12.25
C LEU A 156 -15.12 -2.39 13.16
N GLU A 157 -14.69 -2.35 14.40
CA GLU A 157 -14.91 -3.39 15.41
C GLU A 157 -16.34 -3.38 15.95
#